data_1ae1cbdd11006add56c9a21a26ac95f8
#
_entry.id   1ae1cbdd11006add56c9a21a26ac95f8
#
_cell.length_a   1.000
_cell.length_b   1.000
_cell.length_c   1.000
_cell.angle_alpha   90.00
_cell.angle_beta   90.00
_cell.angle_gamma   90.00
#
_symmetry.space_group_name_H-M   'P 1'
#
loop_
_entity.id
_entity.type
_entity.pdbx_description
1 polymer ?
#
loop_
_entity_poly.entity_id
_entity_poly.type
_entity_poly.pdbx_seq_one_letter_code
_entity_poly.pdbx_strand_id
1 'polypeptide(L)'
;MTDGVPGLFITGTDTGVGKTYVGALIARQLASTGLRVGVYKPVASGCLVRRGVVVSEDAVILWEAAGRPGRLERVCPQRFVAPLAPHLAAQAEGKRIDQRLLRSGLEYWRKRSDVLLVEGAGGLLSPLGEEQYVADLACDFGFPLLVVAKNVLGAINQTLQTLVVAAAYDAGLPIAGVVLNNPTPPDDDLSRQSNFRELQARCRPPVLAEIAYRQEQLDCSVDWLALASNAGRDREPPRQKDMQAERQKVEPPRRQDTKA
;
A
#
# COMPACT_ATOMS: atom_id res chain seq x y z
N MET A 1 -18.75 13.78 -9.58
CA MET A 1 -18.59 12.32 -9.51
C MET A 1 -17.41 12.00 -10.40
N THR A 2 -16.31 11.50 -9.86
CA THR A 2 -15.16 11.13 -10.67
C THR A 2 -15.50 9.83 -11.39
N ASP A 3 -15.81 9.91 -12.68
CA ASP A 3 -16.03 8.76 -13.59
C ASP A 3 -14.72 7.96 -13.82
N GLY A 4 -13.99 7.67 -12.75
CA GLY A 4 -12.74 6.96 -12.80
C GLY A 4 -12.91 5.48 -12.49
N VAL A 5 -12.15 4.62 -13.16
CA VAL A 5 -12.07 3.19 -12.83
C VAL A 5 -11.69 3.04 -11.34
N PRO A 6 -12.44 2.25 -10.55
CA PRO A 6 -12.14 2.00 -9.15
C PRO A 6 -10.76 1.34 -8.98
N GLY A 7 -10.11 1.57 -7.86
CA GLY A 7 -8.80 0.99 -7.63
C GLY A 7 -8.37 1.01 -6.16
N LEU A 8 -7.36 0.21 -5.84
CA LEU A 8 -6.67 0.18 -4.56
C LEU A 8 -5.20 0.52 -4.75
N PHE A 9 -4.65 1.32 -3.84
CA PHE A 9 -3.21 1.56 -3.76
C PHE A 9 -2.61 0.71 -2.63
N ILE A 10 -1.85 -0.31 -3.00
CA ILE A 10 -1.24 -1.26 -2.07
C ILE A 10 0.09 -0.68 -1.60
N THR A 11 0.15 -0.34 -0.31
CA THR A 11 1.36 0.07 0.37
C THR A 11 1.74 -0.93 1.46
N GLY A 12 2.92 -0.78 2.04
CA GLY A 12 3.35 -1.63 3.15
C GLY A 12 3.81 -0.82 4.33
N THR A 13 3.83 -1.46 5.51
CA THR A 13 4.51 -0.90 6.68
C THR A 13 6.02 -0.85 6.50
N ASP A 14 6.55 -1.66 5.55
CA ASP A 14 7.98 -1.72 5.21
C ASP A 14 8.19 -2.44 3.87
N THR A 15 9.45 -2.61 3.48
CA THR A 15 9.88 -3.50 2.38
C THR A 15 9.80 -4.96 2.84
N GLY A 16 9.45 -5.88 1.92
CA GLY A 16 9.41 -7.32 2.22
C GLY A 16 8.22 -7.77 3.08
N VAL A 17 7.23 -6.92 3.34
CA VAL A 17 6.00 -7.29 4.09
C VAL A 17 5.05 -8.18 3.29
N GLY A 18 5.29 -8.37 1.99
CA GLY A 18 4.49 -9.21 1.10
C GLY A 18 3.40 -8.47 0.33
N LYS A 19 3.59 -7.18 0.01
CA LYS A 19 2.66 -6.40 -0.84
C LYS A 19 2.27 -7.12 -2.10
N THR A 20 3.25 -7.57 -2.86
CA THR A 20 3.07 -8.28 -4.13
C THR A 20 2.28 -9.57 -3.96
N TYR A 21 2.56 -10.30 -2.89
CA TYR A 21 1.84 -11.54 -2.59
C TYR A 21 0.36 -11.28 -2.29
N VAL A 22 0.07 -10.35 -1.41
CA VAL A 22 -1.31 -9.93 -1.08
C VAL A 22 -2.00 -9.35 -2.31
N GLY A 23 -1.33 -8.49 -3.07
CA GLY A 23 -1.83 -7.92 -4.32
C GLY A 23 -2.19 -8.98 -5.36
N ALA A 24 -1.37 -10.03 -5.46
CA ALA A 24 -1.62 -11.16 -6.36
C ALA A 24 -2.84 -11.99 -5.94
N LEU A 25 -3.03 -12.22 -4.63
CA LEU A 25 -4.21 -12.92 -4.13
C LEU A 25 -5.50 -12.15 -4.46
N ILE A 26 -5.49 -10.83 -4.24
CA ILE A 26 -6.62 -9.94 -4.55
C ILE A 26 -6.87 -9.91 -6.07
N ALA A 27 -5.81 -9.76 -6.88
CA ALA A 27 -5.92 -9.74 -8.33
C ALA A 27 -6.55 -11.04 -8.87
N ARG A 28 -6.12 -12.19 -8.34
CA ARG A 28 -6.66 -13.50 -8.73
C ARG A 28 -8.12 -13.64 -8.36
N GLN A 29 -8.52 -13.22 -7.15
CA GLN A 29 -9.90 -13.27 -6.70
C GLN A 29 -10.79 -12.36 -7.56
N LEU A 30 -10.39 -11.12 -7.84
CA LEU A 30 -11.13 -10.20 -8.70
C LEU A 30 -11.23 -10.74 -10.14
N ALA A 31 -10.14 -11.26 -10.70
CA ALA A 31 -10.16 -11.84 -12.04
C ALA A 31 -11.07 -13.08 -12.14
N SER A 32 -11.18 -13.88 -11.09
CA SER A 32 -12.07 -15.05 -11.05
C SER A 32 -13.55 -14.70 -11.13
N THR A 33 -13.93 -13.47 -10.82
CA THR A 33 -15.31 -12.96 -10.98
C THR A 33 -15.61 -12.44 -12.38
N GLY A 34 -14.65 -12.55 -13.33
CA GLY A 34 -14.79 -12.08 -14.71
C GLY A 34 -14.43 -10.60 -14.92
N LEU A 35 -13.94 -9.91 -13.89
CA LEU A 35 -13.48 -8.51 -14.01
C LEU A 35 -12.14 -8.43 -14.75
N ARG A 36 -11.98 -7.39 -15.57
CA ARG A 36 -10.69 -7.02 -16.18
C ARG A 36 -9.88 -6.27 -15.13
N VAL A 37 -8.92 -6.98 -14.50
CA VAL A 37 -8.06 -6.43 -13.46
C VAL A 37 -6.83 -5.79 -14.09
N GLY A 38 -6.66 -4.47 -13.94
CA GLY A 38 -5.43 -3.78 -14.27
C GLY A 38 -4.47 -3.81 -13.09
N VAL A 39 -3.20 -4.09 -13.37
CA VAL A 39 -2.15 -4.11 -12.35
C VAL A 39 -1.03 -3.15 -12.74
N TYR A 40 -0.60 -2.29 -11.81
CA TYR A 40 0.40 -1.28 -12.06
C TYR A 40 1.38 -1.16 -10.90
N LYS A 41 2.66 -1.37 -11.18
CA LYS A 41 3.79 -1.14 -10.28
C LYS A 41 4.68 -0.08 -10.94
N PRO A 42 4.49 1.20 -10.63
CA PRO A 42 5.13 2.32 -11.35
C PRO A 42 6.64 2.21 -11.46
N VAL A 43 7.29 1.69 -10.42
CA VAL A 43 8.73 1.50 -10.33
C VAL A 43 9.07 0.29 -9.49
N ALA A 44 10.15 -0.39 -9.84
CA ALA A 44 10.74 -1.46 -9.04
C ALA A 44 12.27 -1.34 -9.03
N SER A 45 12.88 -1.69 -7.90
CA SER A 45 14.31 -1.89 -7.70
C SER A 45 14.59 -3.33 -7.27
N GLY A 46 15.84 -3.77 -7.31
CA GLY A 46 16.21 -5.17 -7.06
C GLY A 46 15.73 -6.12 -8.17
N CYS A 47 15.55 -5.61 -9.38
CA CYS A 47 15.10 -6.40 -10.52
C CYS A 47 16.19 -7.34 -11.03
N LEU A 48 15.78 -8.47 -11.59
CA LEU A 48 16.69 -9.46 -12.16
C LEU A 48 17.01 -9.14 -13.61
N VAL A 49 18.23 -9.51 -14.05
CA VAL A 49 18.59 -9.51 -15.47
C VAL A 49 18.39 -10.91 -16.02
N ARG A 50 17.43 -11.07 -16.94
CA ARG A 50 17.15 -12.34 -17.64
C ARG A 50 17.36 -12.16 -19.14
N ARG A 51 18.34 -12.84 -19.71
CA ARG A 51 18.69 -12.76 -21.14
C ARG A 51 18.89 -11.31 -21.64
N GLY A 52 19.57 -10.49 -20.83
CA GLY A 52 19.83 -9.08 -21.15
C GLY A 52 18.67 -8.12 -20.91
N VAL A 53 17.52 -8.60 -20.43
CA VAL A 53 16.34 -7.77 -20.12
C VAL A 53 16.17 -7.64 -18.60
N VAL A 54 15.96 -6.42 -18.12
CA VAL A 54 15.64 -6.16 -16.70
C VAL A 54 14.19 -6.52 -16.45
N VAL A 55 13.94 -7.45 -15.52
CA VAL A 55 12.62 -7.98 -15.18
C VAL A 55 12.32 -7.77 -13.71
N SER A 56 11.18 -7.17 -13.40
CA SER A 56 10.62 -7.11 -12.05
C SER A 56 9.81 -8.38 -11.77
N GLU A 57 10.25 -9.20 -10.81
CA GLU A 57 9.50 -10.40 -10.41
C GLU A 57 8.13 -10.04 -9.84
N ASP A 58 8.02 -8.95 -9.08
CA ASP A 58 6.75 -8.43 -8.57
C ASP A 58 5.77 -8.15 -9.72
N ALA A 59 6.24 -7.49 -10.79
CA ALA A 59 5.40 -7.20 -11.94
C ALA A 59 4.91 -8.47 -12.66
N VAL A 60 5.75 -9.49 -12.76
CA VAL A 60 5.37 -10.79 -13.33
C VAL A 60 4.29 -11.45 -12.48
N ILE A 61 4.50 -11.51 -11.15
CA ILE A 61 3.55 -12.12 -10.21
C ILE A 61 2.17 -11.44 -10.30
N LEU A 62 2.14 -10.11 -10.26
CA LEU A 62 0.90 -9.33 -10.37
C LEU A 62 0.21 -9.56 -11.72
N TRP A 63 0.98 -9.51 -12.80
CA TRP A 63 0.47 -9.70 -14.16
C TRP A 63 -0.14 -11.08 -14.36
N GLU A 64 0.54 -12.13 -13.89
CA GLU A 64 0.03 -13.51 -13.96
C GLU A 64 -1.24 -13.69 -13.11
N ALA A 65 -1.24 -13.16 -11.89
CA ALA A 65 -2.38 -13.25 -10.98
C ALA A 65 -3.63 -12.53 -11.53
N ALA A 66 -3.45 -11.44 -12.27
CA ALA A 66 -4.52 -10.70 -12.93
C ALA A 66 -5.00 -11.35 -14.26
N GLY A 67 -4.51 -12.54 -14.63
CA GLY A 67 -4.87 -13.21 -15.89
C GLY A 67 -4.12 -12.69 -17.12
N ARG A 68 -2.93 -12.12 -16.91
CA ARG A 68 -2.02 -11.60 -17.97
C ARG A 68 -2.64 -10.49 -18.81
N PRO A 69 -3.21 -9.45 -18.21
CA PRO A 69 -3.85 -8.35 -18.94
C PRO A 69 -2.80 -7.53 -19.69
N GLY A 70 -3.09 -7.17 -20.92
CA GLY A 70 -2.27 -6.26 -21.72
C GLY A 70 -0.80 -6.71 -21.84
N ARG A 71 0.13 -5.74 -21.71
CA ARG A 71 1.57 -5.98 -21.91
C ARG A 71 2.31 -5.89 -20.59
N LEU A 72 3.15 -6.89 -20.27
CA LEU A 72 3.95 -6.96 -19.03
C LEU A 72 4.81 -5.70 -18.81
N GLU A 73 5.40 -5.15 -19.88
CA GLU A 73 6.25 -3.95 -19.80
C GLU A 73 5.47 -2.73 -19.30
N ARG A 74 4.14 -2.73 -19.43
CA ARG A 74 3.25 -1.67 -18.94
C ARG A 74 2.90 -1.84 -17.46
N VAL A 75 3.08 -3.05 -16.90
CA VAL A 75 2.89 -3.26 -15.45
C VAL A 75 3.94 -2.51 -14.66
N CYS A 76 5.22 -2.64 -15.05
CA CYS A 76 6.31 -1.92 -14.38
C CYS A 76 7.22 -1.26 -15.44
N PRO A 77 6.96 0.01 -15.79
CA PRO A 77 7.72 0.68 -16.85
C PRO A 77 9.14 1.08 -16.41
N GLN A 78 9.37 1.31 -15.12
CA GLN A 78 10.68 1.72 -14.59
C GLN A 78 11.26 0.65 -13.67
N ARG A 79 12.37 0.05 -14.10
CA ARG A 79 12.98 -1.13 -13.45
C ARG A 79 14.46 -0.91 -13.30
N PHE A 80 14.96 -1.11 -12.07
CA PHE A 80 16.36 -0.94 -11.69
C PHE A 80 16.87 -2.21 -11.02
N VAL A 81 18.12 -2.56 -11.30
CA VAL A 81 18.75 -3.80 -10.83
C VAL A 81 19.21 -3.66 -9.39
N ALA A 82 19.76 -2.49 -9.02
CA ALA A 82 20.29 -2.29 -7.68
C ALA A 82 19.18 -2.42 -6.60
N PRO A 83 19.37 -3.22 -5.53
CA PRO A 83 18.41 -3.40 -4.45
C PRO A 83 18.45 -2.24 -3.44
N LEU A 84 18.13 -1.06 -3.91
CA LEU A 84 18.15 0.21 -3.18
C LEU A 84 16.75 0.87 -3.26
N ALA A 85 16.54 1.95 -2.51
CA ALA A 85 15.38 2.81 -2.74
C ALA A 85 15.36 3.24 -4.22
N PRO A 86 14.18 3.31 -4.87
CA PRO A 86 14.10 3.43 -6.34
C PRO A 86 14.93 4.58 -6.93
N HIS A 87 14.96 5.75 -6.29
CA HIS A 87 15.74 6.89 -6.77
C HIS A 87 17.26 6.63 -6.70
N LEU A 88 17.73 5.97 -5.63
CA LEU A 88 19.14 5.58 -5.48
C LEU A 88 19.52 4.46 -6.46
N ALA A 89 18.61 3.51 -6.70
CA ALA A 89 18.82 2.47 -7.70
C ALA A 89 18.97 3.06 -9.11
N ALA A 90 18.14 4.05 -9.45
CA ALA A 90 18.25 4.79 -10.70
C ALA A 90 19.58 5.54 -10.81
N GLN A 91 20.00 6.24 -9.76
CA GLN A 91 21.29 6.95 -9.71
C GLN A 91 22.49 6.01 -9.85
N ALA A 92 22.47 4.85 -9.21
CA ALA A 92 23.53 3.83 -9.32
C ALA A 92 23.68 3.30 -10.76
N GLU A 93 22.62 3.41 -11.58
CA GLU A 93 22.65 3.06 -13.01
C GLU A 93 22.86 4.27 -13.93
N GLY A 94 23.23 5.44 -13.40
CA GLY A 94 23.37 6.67 -14.18
C GLY A 94 22.06 7.20 -14.76
N LYS A 95 20.92 6.80 -14.17
CA LYS A 95 19.56 7.17 -14.61
C LYS A 95 18.87 8.05 -13.56
N ARG A 96 17.70 8.56 -13.93
CA ARG A 96 16.76 9.23 -13.03
C ARG A 96 15.37 8.61 -13.19
N ILE A 97 14.58 8.66 -12.13
CA ILE A 97 13.17 8.27 -12.20
C ILE A 97 12.42 9.32 -13.04
N ASP A 98 11.72 8.86 -14.06
CA ASP A 98 10.78 9.69 -14.82
C ASP A 98 9.48 9.85 -14.02
N GLN A 99 9.35 10.99 -13.35
CA GLN A 99 8.23 11.33 -12.50
C GLN A 99 6.91 11.45 -13.29
N ARG A 100 7.01 11.86 -14.58
CA ARG A 100 5.84 11.92 -15.46
C ARG A 100 5.37 10.53 -15.82
N LEU A 101 6.29 9.61 -16.13
CA LEU A 101 5.96 8.23 -16.48
C LEU A 101 5.35 7.46 -15.31
N LEU A 102 5.78 7.73 -14.05
CA LEU A 102 5.14 7.14 -12.86
C LEU A 102 3.63 7.35 -12.86
N ARG A 103 3.19 8.55 -13.29
CA ARG A 103 1.78 8.97 -13.28
C ARG A 103 1.06 8.57 -14.56
N SER A 104 1.61 8.93 -15.70
CA SER A 104 0.97 8.70 -17.01
C SER A 104 0.85 7.22 -17.38
N GLY A 105 1.70 6.36 -16.82
CA GLY A 105 1.63 4.91 -17.04
C GLY A 105 0.31 4.28 -16.57
N LEU A 106 -0.36 4.88 -15.57
CA LEU A 106 -1.65 4.42 -15.08
C LEU A 106 -2.77 4.56 -16.14
N GLU A 107 -2.69 5.57 -17.01
CA GLU A 107 -3.71 5.84 -18.02
C GLU A 107 -3.88 4.70 -19.03
N TYR A 108 -2.82 3.94 -19.28
CA TYR A 108 -2.92 2.72 -20.09
C TYR A 108 -3.90 1.71 -19.48
N TRP A 109 -3.87 1.57 -18.17
CA TRP A 109 -4.69 0.63 -17.40
C TRP A 109 -6.11 1.16 -17.18
N ARG A 110 -6.28 2.46 -16.90
CA ARG A 110 -7.60 3.09 -16.73
C ARG A 110 -8.53 2.82 -17.93
N LYS A 111 -7.98 2.79 -19.14
CA LYS A 111 -8.75 2.57 -20.38
C LYS A 111 -9.10 1.11 -20.65
N ARG A 112 -8.58 0.15 -19.88
CA ARG A 112 -8.64 -1.28 -20.19
C ARG A 112 -9.15 -2.15 -19.07
N SER A 113 -9.37 -1.59 -17.90
CA SER A 113 -9.68 -2.34 -16.69
C SER A 113 -11.00 -1.92 -16.09
N ASP A 114 -11.66 -2.84 -15.40
CA ASP A 114 -12.85 -2.58 -14.61
C ASP A 114 -12.47 -2.21 -13.16
N VAL A 115 -11.29 -2.67 -12.71
CA VAL A 115 -10.68 -2.36 -11.41
C VAL A 115 -9.17 -2.31 -11.52
N LEU A 116 -8.53 -1.47 -10.69
CA LEU A 116 -7.08 -1.26 -10.69
C LEU A 116 -6.46 -1.63 -9.35
N LEU A 117 -5.33 -2.33 -9.42
CA LEU A 117 -4.45 -2.54 -8.28
C LEU A 117 -3.11 -1.87 -8.57
N VAL A 118 -2.77 -0.86 -7.79
CA VAL A 118 -1.48 -0.16 -7.89
C VAL A 118 -0.62 -0.55 -6.71
N GLU A 119 0.59 -1.02 -6.96
CA GLU A 119 1.54 -1.37 -5.88
C GLU A 119 2.66 -0.35 -5.79
N GLY A 120 2.81 0.27 -4.60
CA GLY A 120 3.92 1.15 -4.27
C GLY A 120 5.24 0.39 -4.03
N ALA A 121 6.35 1.11 -4.03
CA ALA A 121 7.68 0.59 -3.72
C ALA A 121 8.06 0.90 -2.27
N GLY A 122 8.20 -0.13 -1.41
CA GLY A 122 8.46 0.06 0.02
C GLY A 122 7.22 0.53 0.79
N GLY A 123 7.39 1.43 1.77
CA GLY A 123 6.31 2.06 2.54
C GLY A 123 5.93 3.43 1.98
N LEU A 124 4.99 4.12 2.64
CA LEU A 124 4.47 5.42 2.18
C LEU A 124 5.55 6.49 2.03
N LEU A 125 6.50 6.55 2.97
CA LEU A 125 7.60 7.53 2.94
C LEU A 125 8.84 7.02 2.22
N SER A 126 8.75 5.93 1.44
CA SER A 126 9.84 5.51 0.57
C SER A 126 10.07 6.56 -0.52
N PRO A 127 11.31 7.08 -0.67
CA PRO A 127 11.59 8.17 -1.59
C PRO A 127 11.60 7.72 -3.05
N LEU A 128 10.93 8.49 -3.90
CA LEU A 128 10.90 8.36 -5.36
C LEU A 128 11.69 9.48 -6.06
N GLY A 129 12.26 10.39 -5.31
CA GLY A 129 13.05 11.54 -5.75
C GLY A 129 13.60 12.30 -4.55
N GLU A 130 14.15 13.49 -4.77
CA GLU A 130 14.70 14.32 -3.70
C GLU A 130 13.62 14.76 -2.69
N GLU A 131 12.46 15.16 -3.18
CA GLU A 131 11.32 15.64 -2.39
C GLU A 131 10.03 14.87 -2.68
N GLN A 132 10.12 13.69 -3.28
CA GLN A 132 8.96 12.90 -3.66
C GLN A 132 8.99 11.51 -3.03
N TYR A 133 7.84 11.12 -2.49
CA TYR A 133 7.62 9.85 -1.80
C TYR A 133 6.53 9.01 -2.48
N VAL A 134 6.41 7.78 -2.08
CA VAL A 134 5.31 6.90 -2.52
C VAL A 134 3.94 7.49 -2.14
N ALA A 135 3.87 8.22 -1.03
CA ALA A 135 2.66 8.89 -0.58
C ALA A 135 2.16 9.96 -1.57
N ASP A 136 3.07 10.74 -2.21
CA ASP A 136 2.68 11.71 -3.25
C ASP A 136 2.01 11.01 -4.43
N LEU A 137 2.55 9.86 -4.83
CA LEU A 137 1.98 9.08 -5.92
C LEU A 137 0.60 8.50 -5.54
N ALA A 138 0.41 8.11 -4.26
CA ALA A 138 -0.87 7.68 -3.75
C ALA A 138 -1.91 8.83 -3.75
N CYS A 139 -1.50 10.05 -3.37
CA CYS A 139 -2.32 11.26 -3.48
C CYS A 139 -2.75 11.51 -4.92
N ASP A 140 -1.80 11.50 -5.86
CA ASP A 140 -2.04 11.78 -7.28
C ASP A 140 -3.02 10.78 -7.92
N PHE A 141 -2.96 9.51 -7.52
CA PHE A 141 -3.87 8.49 -8.03
C PHE A 141 -5.24 8.51 -7.37
N GLY A 142 -5.32 8.96 -6.13
CA GLY A 142 -6.58 9.13 -5.38
C GLY A 142 -7.27 7.82 -5.02
N PHE A 143 -6.59 6.69 -5.08
CA PHE A 143 -7.15 5.39 -4.66
C PHE A 143 -7.02 5.20 -3.15
N PRO A 144 -7.99 4.55 -2.48
CA PRO A 144 -7.83 4.19 -1.08
C PRO A 144 -6.66 3.23 -0.87
N LEU A 145 -5.95 3.45 0.23
CA LEU A 145 -4.79 2.64 0.61
C LEU A 145 -5.21 1.28 1.15
N LEU A 146 -4.59 0.23 0.66
CA LEU A 146 -4.52 -1.05 1.33
C LEU A 146 -3.15 -1.19 1.99
N VAL A 147 -3.11 -1.19 3.32
CA VAL A 147 -1.88 -1.29 4.09
C VAL A 147 -1.56 -2.75 4.38
N VAL A 148 -0.44 -3.24 3.86
CA VAL A 148 0.06 -4.59 4.16
C VAL A 148 1.10 -4.52 5.26
N ALA A 149 0.86 -5.24 6.35
CA ALA A 149 1.78 -5.37 7.48
C ALA A 149 2.29 -6.81 7.59
N LYS A 150 3.57 -6.97 7.94
CA LYS A 150 4.15 -8.27 8.25
C LYS A 150 3.77 -8.68 9.67
N ASN A 151 3.31 -9.91 9.87
CA ASN A 151 2.96 -10.44 11.19
C ASN A 151 4.22 -10.91 11.95
N VAL A 152 4.83 -10.00 12.69
CA VAL A 152 6.03 -10.23 13.53
C VAL A 152 5.99 -9.30 14.74
N LEU A 153 6.89 -9.49 15.70
CA LEU A 153 7.10 -8.53 16.78
C LEU A 153 7.37 -7.13 16.22
N GLY A 154 6.65 -6.11 16.71
CA GLY A 154 6.69 -4.73 16.21
C GLY A 154 5.62 -4.38 15.17
N ALA A 155 4.86 -5.35 14.65
CA ALA A 155 3.81 -5.13 13.65
C ALA A 155 2.79 -4.08 14.07
N ILE A 156 2.37 -4.09 15.34
CA ILE A 156 1.39 -3.12 15.87
C ILE A 156 1.92 -1.69 15.71
N ASN A 157 3.14 -1.43 16.18
CA ASN A 157 3.76 -0.11 16.12
C ASN A 157 3.94 0.37 14.68
N GLN A 158 4.50 -0.46 13.80
CA GLN A 158 4.74 -0.12 12.39
C GLN A 158 3.43 0.16 11.65
N THR A 159 2.39 -0.62 11.93
CA THR A 159 1.07 -0.42 11.33
C THR A 159 0.47 0.91 11.78
N LEU A 160 0.43 1.18 13.09
CA LEU A 160 -0.12 2.42 13.62
C LEU A 160 0.66 3.65 13.12
N GLN A 161 2.00 3.61 13.05
CA GLN A 161 2.80 4.67 12.45
C GLN A 161 2.43 4.91 10.99
N THR A 162 2.26 3.85 10.20
CA THR A 162 1.85 3.97 8.78
C THR A 162 0.46 4.61 8.66
N LEU A 163 -0.49 4.23 9.52
CA LEU A 163 -1.83 4.81 9.53
C LEU A 163 -1.82 6.28 9.94
N VAL A 164 -1.00 6.66 10.94
CA VAL A 164 -0.80 8.05 11.35
C VAL A 164 -0.20 8.87 10.22
N VAL A 165 0.83 8.36 9.55
CA VAL A 165 1.42 9.02 8.38
C VAL A 165 0.38 9.20 7.28
N ALA A 166 -0.39 8.16 6.94
CA ALA A 166 -1.43 8.25 5.92
C ALA A 166 -2.50 9.30 6.26
N ALA A 167 -2.91 9.38 7.53
CA ALA A 167 -3.91 10.35 7.98
C ALA A 167 -3.38 11.80 8.00
N ALA A 168 -2.08 11.99 8.24
CA ALA A 168 -1.45 13.31 8.35
C ALA A 168 -0.85 13.80 7.02
N TYR A 169 -0.69 12.94 6.02
CA TYR A 169 -0.05 13.29 4.75
C TYR A 169 -0.98 14.11 3.88
N ASP A 170 -0.53 15.32 3.48
CA ASP A 170 -1.33 16.29 2.72
C ASP A 170 -2.72 16.54 3.38
N ALA A 171 -3.80 16.30 2.67
CA ALA A 171 -5.17 16.39 3.17
C ALA A 171 -5.70 15.07 3.77
N GLY A 172 -4.82 14.10 4.02
CA GLY A 172 -5.16 12.76 4.47
C GLY A 172 -5.41 11.79 3.30
N LEU A 173 -4.74 10.64 3.34
CA LEU A 173 -4.95 9.56 2.37
C LEU A 173 -6.11 8.67 2.82
N PRO A 174 -7.09 8.36 1.96
CA PRO A 174 -8.16 7.43 2.30
C PRO A 174 -7.58 6.03 2.50
N ILE A 175 -8.03 5.30 3.52
CA ILE A 175 -7.54 3.96 3.86
C ILE A 175 -8.68 2.97 3.77
N ALA A 176 -8.57 1.98 2.86
CA ALA A 176 -9.52 0.89 2.71
C ALA A 176 -9.44 -0.11 3.88
N GLY A 177 -8.23 -0.34 4.39
CA GLY A 177 -8.01 -1.24 5.51
C GLY A 177 -6.57 -1.76 5.59
N VAL A 178 -6.37 -2.68 6.53
CA VAL A 178 -5.09 -3.33 6.83
C VAL A 178 -5.19 -4.82 6.52
N VAL A 179 -4.15 -5.39 5.91
CA VAL A 179 -3.97 -6.85 5.77
C VAL A 179 -2.71 -7.25 6.51
N LEU A 180 -2.85 -8.19 7.44
CA LEU A 180 -1.74 -8.79 8.16
C LEU A 180 -1.25 -10.02 7.40
N ASN A 181 0.03 -10.07 7.04
CA ASN A 181 0.60 -11.13 6.21
C ASN A 181 1.68 -11.91 6.98
N ASN A 182 1.66 -13.23 6.85
CA ASN A 182 2.68 -14.14 7.37
C ASN A 182 3.62 -14.60 6.22
N PRO A 183 4.65 -13.82 5.82
CA PRO A 183 5.49 -14.15 4.67
C PRO A 183 6.51 -15.27 4.94
N THR A 184 6.67 -15.68 6.18
CA THR A 184 7.57 -16.75 6.62
C THR A 184 6.80 -17.90 7.26
N PRO A 185 7.37 -19.13 7.28
CA PRO A 185 6.75 -20.24 8.02
C PRO A 185 6.44 -19.87 9.47
N PRO A 186 5.50 -20.58 10.12
CA PRO A 186 5.31 -20.47 11.57
C PRO A 186 6.64 -20.69 12.30
N ASP A 187 6.88 -19.89 13.32
CA ASP A 187 8.04 -19.93 14.20
C ASP A 187 7.60 -19.65 15.65
N ASP A 188 8.54 -19.50 16.57
CA ASP A 188 8.29 -19.27 18.00
C ASP A 188 7.95 -17.81 18.35
N ASP A 189 7.70 -16.94 17.36
CA ASP A 189 7.28 -15.55 17.59
C ASP A 189 5.84 -15.51 18.15
N LEU A 190 5.74 -15.43 19.48
CA LEU A 190 4.47 -15.37 20.19
C LEU A 190 3.60 -14.17 19.80
N SER A 191 4.20 -13.10 19.30
CA SER A 191 3.44 -11.92 18.89
C SER A 191 2.47 -12.19 17.75
N ARG A 192 2.76 -13.17 16.90
CA ARG A 192 1.91 -13.55 15.77
C ARG A 192 0.50 -13.99 16.21
N GLN A 193 0.37 -14.59 17.40
CA GLN A 193 -0.91 -15.06 17.91
C GLN A 193 -1.82 -13.91 18.38
N SER A 194 -1.25 -12.77 18.73
CA SER A 194 -1.98 -11.64 19.29
C SER A 194 -2.11 -10.43 18.35
N ASN A 195 -1.18 -10.25 17.40
CA ASN A 195 -1.10 -9.06 16.56
C ASN A 195 -2.40 -8.73 15.81
N PHE A 196 -3.08 -9.74 15.26
CA PHE A 196 -4.33 -9.52 14.52
C PHE A 196 -5.39 -8.90 15.42
N ARG A 197 -5.64 -9.50 16.60
CA ARG A 197 -6.61 -9.03 17.59
C ARG A 197 -6.24 -7.63 18.12
N GLU A 198 -4.96 -7.42 18.40
CA GLU A 198 -4.45 -6.13 18.89
C GLU A 198 -4.60 -5.01 17.83
N LEU A 199 -4.36 -5.32 16.58
CA LEU A 199 -4.60 -4.38 15.48
C LEU A 199 -6.08 -4.10 15.30
N GLN A 200 -6.96 -5.11 15.36
CA GLN A 200 -8.41 -4.90 15.29
C GLN A 200 -8.91 -3.96 16.40
N ALA A 201 -8.34 -4.06 17.59
CA ALA A 201 -8.75 -3.21 18.72
C ALA A 201 -8.23 -1.76 18.62
N ARG A 202 -7.15 -1.50 17.86
CA ARG A 202 -6.46 -0.18 17.83
C ARG A 202 -6.57 0.56 16.51
N CYS A 203 -6.73 -0.14 15.40
CA CYS A 203 -6.84 0.50 14.09
C CYS A 203 -8.23 1.11 13.91
N ARG A 204 -8.31 2.37 13.44
CA ARG A 204 -9.58 2.95 12.98
C ARG A 204 -10.03 2.32 11.66
N PRO A 205 -9.15 2.19 10.63
CA PRO A 205 -9.48 1.40 9.44
C PRO A 205 -9.58 -0.09 9.82
N PRO A 206 -10.47 -0.86 9.15
CA PRO A 206 -10.66 -2.27 9.47
C PRO A 206 -9.40 -3.09 9.18
N VAL A 207 -9.10 -4.08 10.02
CA VAL A 207 -8.18 -5.17 9.69
C VAL A 207 -8.97 -6.21 8.92
N LEU A 208 -8.74 -6.26 7.62
CA LEU A 208 -9.58 -6.98 6.64
C LEU A 208 -9.32 -8.48 6.62
N ALA A 209 -8.06 -8.87 6.76
CA ALA A 209 -7.65 -10.25 6.68
C ALA A 209 -6.29 -10.49 7.37
N GLU A 210 -6.08 -11.72 7.81
CA GLU A 210 -4.77 -12.29 8.09
C GLU A 210 -4.47 -13.36 7.04
N ILE A 211 -3.31 -13.24 6.38
CA ILE A 211 -2.88 -14.16 5.33
C ILE A 211 -1.87 -15.14 5.92
N ALA A 212 -2.16 -16.42 5.83
CA ALA A 212 -1.26 -17.48 6.28
C ALA A 212 -0.05 -17.65 5.34
N TYR A 213 1.00 -18.26 5.86
CA TYR A 213 2.17 -18.58 5.03
C TYR A 213 1.79 -19.48 3.85
N ARG A 214 2.16 -19.07 2.64
CA ARG A 214 1.84 -19.78 1.37
C ARG A 214 0.35 -19.99 1.10
N GLN A 215 -0.51 -19.18 1.67
CA GLN A 215 -1.95 -19.25 1.38
C GLN A 215 -2.18 -18.89 -0.11
N GLU A 216 -2.82 -19.78 -0.84
CA GLU A 216 -2.99 -19.63 -2.31
C GLU A 216 -4.26 -18.88 -2.68
N GLN A 217 -5.25 -18.86 -1.81
CA GLN A 217 -6.56 -18.22 -2.00
C GLN A 217 -6.94 -17.42 -0.76
N LEU A 218 -7.74 -16.38 -0.95
CA LEU A 218 -8.28 -15.62 0.17
C LEU A 218 -9.51 -16.35 0.73
N ASP A 219 -9.48 -16.64 2.02
CA ASP A 219 -10.58 -17.36 2.71
C ASP A 219 -11.68 -16.40 3.17
N CYS A 220 -11.45 -15.11 3.07
CA CYS A 220 -12.37 -14.09 3.55
C CYS A 220 -13.28 -13.54 2.45
N SER A 221 -14.52 -13.21 2.82
CA SER A 221 -15.52 -12.58 1.96
C SER A 221 -15.34 -11.05 1.90
N VAL A 222 -14.12 -10.55 1.73
CA VAL A 222 -13.87 -9.12 1.57
C VAL A 222 -14.30 -8.71 0.18
N ASP A 223 -15.18 -7.73 0.09
CA ASP A 223 -15.58 -7.11 -1.18
C ASP A 223 -14.51 -6.08 -1.62
N TRP A 224 -13.48 -6.58 -2.30
CA TRP A 224 -12.38 -5.75 -2.79
C TRP A 224 -12.83 -4.71 -3.82
N LEU A 225 -13.88 -4.99 -4.59
CA LEU A 225 -14.43 -4.05 -5.56
C LEU A 225 -15.15 -2.89 -4.86
N ALA A 226 -15.93 -3.19 -3.84
CA ALA A 226 -16.56 -2.15 -3.02
C ALA A 226 -15.52 -1.27 -2.32
N LEU A 227 -14.46 -1.86 -1.75
CA LEU A 227 -13.35 -1.11 -1.15
C LEU A 227 -12.63 -0.22 -2.16
N ALA A 228 -12.39 -0.72 -3.38
CA ALA A 228 -11.78 0.04 -4.46
C ALA A 228 -12.66 1.21 -4.94
N SER A 229 -13.99 1.07 -4.82
CA SER A 229 -14.97 2.07 -5.26
C SER A 229 -15.24 3.18 -4.24
N ASN A 230 -14.82 3.00 -2.98
CA ASN A 230 -15.05 3.95 -1.88
C ASN A 230 -14.07 5.13 -1.86
N ALA A 231 -13.33 5.38 -2.93
CA ALA A 231 -12.46 6.54 -3.06
C ALA A 231 -13.24 7.85 -2.81
N GLY A 232 -13.14 8.38 -1.58
CA GLY A 232 -13.59 9.73 -1.24
C GLY A 232 -15.00 9.89 -0.67
N ARG A 233 -15.71 8.83 -0.27
CA ARG A 233 -17.04 8.99 0.37
C ARG A 233 -16.97 9.47 1.83
N ASP A 234 -15.83 9.29 2.53
CA ASP A 234 -15.64 9.67 3.93
C ASP A 234 -14.74 10.92 4.10
N ARG A 235 -14.66 11.79 3.10
CA ARG A 235 -14.02 13.10 3.24
C ARG A 235 -14.96 14.11 3.90
N GLU A 236 -15.49 13.85 5.09
CA GLU A 236 -15.82 14.94 6.02
C GLU A 236 -14.50 15.33 6.71
N PRO A 237 -13.99 16.54 6.51
CA PRO A 237 -12.87 17.03 7.31
C PRO A 237 -13.31 17.00 8.77
N PRO A 238 -12.42 16.67 9.73
CA PRO A 238 -12.75 16.68 11.14
C PRO A 238 -13.32 18.08 11.47
N ARG A 239 -14.55 18.11 11.99
CA ARG A 239 -15.22 19.36 12.31
C ARG A 239 -14.32 20.10 13.31
N GLN A 240 -14.10 21.37 13.11
CA GLN A 240 -13.26 22.22 13.99
C GLN A 240 -13.60 22.08 15.48
N LYS A 241 -14.83 21.67 15.80
CA LYS A 241 -15.28 21.37 17.15
C LYS A 241 -14.61 20.15 17.77
N ASP A 242 -14.30 19.12 16.99
CA ASP A 242 -13.68 17.89 17.49
C ASP A 242 -12.19 18.10 17.80
N MET A 243 -11.52 18.94 17.02
CA MET A 243 -10.13 19.34 17.28
C MET A 243 -9.97 20.23 18.53
N GLN A 244 -10.98 21.04 18.87
CA GLN A 244 -10.95 21.87 20.10
C GLN A 244 -11.22 21.04 21.35
N ALA A 245 -12.09 20.03 21.27
CA ALA A 245 -12.38 19.14 22.39
C ALA A 245 -11.19 18.24 22.77
N GLU A 246 -10.38 17.82 21.80
CA GLU A 246 -9.15 17.06 22.07
C GLU A 246 -8.03 17.92 22.65
N ARG A 247 -7.90 19.19 22.23
CA ARG A 247 -6.90 20.11 22.79
C ARG A 247 -7.17 20.44 24.27
N GLN A 248 -8.42 20.49 24.70
CA GLN A 248 -8.78 20.76 26.11
C GLN A 248 -8.52 19.55 27.03
N LYS A 249 -8.38 18.32 26.50
CA LYS A 249 -8.08 17.12 27.31
C LYS A 249 -6.58 16.91 27.57
N VAL A 250 -5.70 17.69 26.95
CA VAL A 250 -4.24 17.53 27.03
C VAL A 250 -3.56 18.68 27.80
N GLU A 251 -4.26 19.47 28.60
CA GLU A 251 -3.59 20.38 29.53
C GLU A 251 -2.90 19.57 30.64
N PRO A 252 -1.57 19.72 30.82
CA PRO A 252 -0.88 19.08 31.93
C PRO A 252 -1.33 19.68 33.24
N PRO A 253 -1.38 18.92 34.34
CA PRO A 253 -1.79 19.41 35.64
C PRO A 253 -0.88 20.58 36.08
N ARG A 254 -1.51 21.71 36.48
CA ARG A 254 -0.81 22.88 36.99
C ARG A 254 0.07 22.48 38.19
N ARG A 255 1.36 22.79 38.11
CA ARG A 255 2.26 22.64 39.26
C ARG A 255 1.71 23.46 40.41
N GLN A 256 1.41 22.80 41.51
CA GLN A 256 1.16 23.49 42.79
C GLN A 256 2.50 24.01 43.30
N ASP A 257 2.64 25.33 43.33
CA ASP A 257 3.75 25.98 44.01
C ASP A 257 3.64 25.73 45.53
N THR A 258 4.43 24.81 46.00
CA THR A 258 4.69 24.67 47.45
C THR A 258 5.54 25.85 47.91
N LYS A 259 4.91 26.84 48.52
CA LYS A 259 5.62 27.80 49.35
C LYS A 259 6.00 27.11 50.67
N ALA A 260 7.29 27.04 50.96
CA ALA A 260 7.86 26.90 52.28
C ALA A 260 8.31 28.27 52.77
#